data_ea3cbe9deb3ff48cf4b84910299971a6
#
_entry.id   ea3cbe9deb3ff48cf4b84910299971a6
#
_cell.length_a   1.000
_cell.length_b   1.000
_cell.length_c   1.000
_cell.angle_alpha   90.00
_cell.angle_beta   90.00
_cell.angle_gamma   90.00
#
_symmetry.space_group_name_H-M   'P 1'
#
loop_
_entity.id
_entity.type
_entity.pdbx_description
1 polymer ?
#
loop_
_entity_poly.entity_id
_entity_poly.type
_entity_poly.pdbx_seq_one_letter_code
_entity_poly.pdbx_strand_id
1 'polypeptide(L)'
;MSEVAKLDRHDIVGIVTIDSPPVNALSAAVRGGILDNVKAAIADPEIKVIVLTCGGRTFIAGADITEFGKPPKPPALNDVLSTIENSPKPVIAAIHGTALGGGLEVALACHYRVATKDAKLGLPEVKLGLLPGAGGTQRLPRAVGPELAVKMIVGGDPIGAAEAHKAGLIEEIVEGPASGAEAFARKVVAENRPLRKLRDDDSKLAAAKADRSIFTNAVAAITKKSRGLEAPFAAADAVGYAIDLPFDEGLKREREGFLKLLTSDQSKAQRYAFFAEREAAKIAGVPEGTKGRKVDRVAIIGAGTMGGGIAMSFANAGIPVTLIETAEEQLKRGMGVMQKNWEATAARGGIPADAPAKRMALIDGKVGLEHVKDADLVIEAVFETMAVKKEVFGKLDQYAKPGAVLASNTSYLNIDAIAAETSRPQDVLGMHFFSPANVMKLCEIVRAEKTAPDALVTAVSIARKIAKVPAVVGVCDGFVGNRMLAQRGKQAEKLLFEGALPQ
;
A
#
# COMPACT_ATOMS: atom_id res chain seq x y z
N MET A 1 10.36 -14.54 27.29
CA MET A 1 9.72 -13.67 26.28
C MET A 1 10.82 -12.82 25.70
N SER A 2 11.02 -12.82 24.39
CA SER A 2 12.01 -11.94 23.77
C SER A 2 11.61 -10.50 24.07
N GLU A 3 12.55 -9.71 24.54
CA GLU A 3 12.37 -8.30 24.85
C GLU A 3 12.09 -7.55 23.54
N VAL A 4 10.87 -7.01 23.37
CA VAL A 4 10.43 -6.33 22.12
C VAL A 4 11.10 -4.98 21.88
N ALA A 5 11.82 -4.47 22.88
CA ALA A 5 12.62 -3.26 22.78
C ALA A 5 13.79 -3.34 23.75
N LYS A 6 14.93 -2.77 23.39
CA LYS A 6 16.13 -2.70 24.22
C LYS A 6 16.79 -1.32 24.13
N LEU A 7 17.49 -0.94 25.18
CA LEU A 7 18.34 0.23 25.23
C LEU A 7 19.80 -0.20 25.20
N ASP A 8 20.54 0.20 24.19
CA ASP A 8 22.00 0.06 24.10
C ASP A 8 22.63 1.47 24.25
N ARG A 9 23.71 1.59 25.01
CA ARG A 9 24.44 2.84 25.14
C ARG A 9 25.73 2.81 24.33
N HIS A 10 25.86 3.80 23.44
CA HIS A 10 27.06 4.05 22.65
C HIS A 10 27.68 5.40 23.06
N ASP A 11 28.51 5.40 24.11
CA ASP A 11 29.08 6.60 24.72
C ASP A 11 27.94 7.56 25.20
N ILE A 12 27.77 8.73 24.61
CA ILE A 12 26.71 9.71 24.94
C ILE A 12 25.36 9.43 24.28
N VAL A 13 25.26 8.46 23.38
CA VAL A 13 24.06 8.13 22.61
C VAL A 13 23.36 6.91 23.20
N GLY A 14 22.12 7.05 23.62
CA GLY A 14 21.23 5.93 23.97
C GLY A 14 20.43 5.50 22.74
N ILE A 15 20.59 4.25 22.31
CA ILE A 15 19.86 3.70 21.16
C ILE A 15 18.77 2.78 21.67
N VAL A 16 17.52 3.21 21.51
CA VAL A 16 16.32 2.39 21.78
C VAL A 16 15.93 1.68 20.49
N THR A 17 16.13 0.37 20.46
CA THR A 17 15.81 -0.48 19.31
C THR A 17 14.55 -1.30 19.58
N ILE A 18 13.55 -1.18 18.72
CA ILE A 18 12.32 -1.98 18.72
C ILE A 18 12.50 -3.13 17.75
N ASP A 19 12.20 -4.36 18.16
CA ASP A 19 12.21 -5.55 17.30
C ASP A 19 10.98 -6.42 17.57
N SER A 20 9.92 -6.18 16.82
CA SER A 20 8.63 -6.89 16.91
C SER A 20 8.15 -7.29 15.51
N PRO A 21 8.69 -8.39 14.96
CA PRO A 21 8.33 -8.86 13.62
C PRO A 21 6.81 -9.14 13.48
N PRO A 22 6.28 -9.02 12.25
CA PRO A 22 6.99 -8.74 11.00
C PRO A 22 7.13 -7.24 10.66
N VAL A 23 6.47 -6.31 11.36
CA VAL A 23 6.32 -4.91 10.95
C VAL A 23 6.37 -3.89 12.10
N ASN A 24 6.80 -4.30 13.27
CA ASN A 24 6.92 -3.45 14.46
C ASN A 24 5.61 -2.70 14.80
N ALA A 25 4.45 -3.38 14.70
CA ALA A 25 3.16 -2.77 15.00
C ALA A 25 3.08 -2.35 16.49
N LEU A 26 2.47 -1.19 16.77
CA LEU A 26 2.35 -0.60 18.11
C LEU A 26 1.37 -1.38 19.00
N SER A 27 1.67 -2.64 19.29
CA SER A 27 0.99 -3.42 20.32
C SER A 27 1.26 -2.84 21.72
N ALA A 28 0.51 -3.29 22.74
CA ALA A 28 0.76 -2.88 24.12
C ALA A 28 2.20 -3.17 24.56
N ALA A 29 2.78 -4.30 24.15
CA ALA A 29 4.18 -4.66 24.47
C ALA A 29 5.18 -3.69 23.82
N VAL A 30 4.96 -3.32 22.54
CA VAL A 30 5.83 -2.37 21.84
C VAL A 30 5.71 -0.97 22.46
N ARG A 31 4.48 -0.51 22.76
CA ARG A 31 4.28 0.77 23.45
C ARG A 31 4.96 0.80 24.82
N GLY A 32 4.85 -0.28 25.61
CA GLY A 32 5.52 -0.44 26.89
C GLY A 32 7.04 -0.41 26.74
N GLY A 33 7.57 -1.19 25.80
CA GLY A 33 9.01 -1.25 25.54
C GLY A 33 9.59 0.12 25.13
N ILE A 34 8.90 0.90 24.28
CA ILE A 34 9.32 2.26 23.95
C ILE A 34 9.33 3.14 25.20
N LEU A 35 8.23 3.13 25.95
CA LEU A 35 8.06 3.98 27.13
C LEU A 35 9.14 3.73 28.18
N ASP A 36 9.38 2.46 28.51
CA ASP A 36 10.32 2.05 29.57
C ASP A 36 11.77 2.36 29.18
N ASN A 37 12.15 2.05 27.93
CA ASN A 37 13.51 2.30 27.45
C ASN A 37 13.79 3.81 27.25
N VAL A 38 12.82 4.60 26.78
CA VAL A 38 12.98 6.07 26.71
C VAL A 38 13.13 6.66 28.12
N LYS A 39 12.33 6.23 29.10
CA LYS A 39 12.47 6.67 30.50
C LYS A 39 13.83 6.27 31.10
N ALA A 40 14.30 5.06 30.83
CA ALA A 40 15.61 4.60 31.26
C ALA A 40 16.74 5.45 30.63
N ALA A 41 16.66 5.75 29.34
CA ALA A 41 17.63 6.62 28.66
C ALA A 41 17.59 8.06 29.18
N ILE A 42 16.42 8.58 29.55
CA ILE A 42 16.30 9.91 30.20
C ILE A 42 16.97 9.91 31.56
N ALA A 43 16.82 8.84 32.35
CA ALA A 43 17.36 8.71 33.70
C ALA A 43 18.88 8.48 33.74
N ASP A 44 19.48 7.91 32.69
CA ASP A 44 20.92 7.66 32.63
C ASP A 44 21.70 8.98 32.42
N PRO A 45 22.53 9.44 33.38
CA PRO A 45 23.26 10.72 33.27
C PRO A 45 24.30 10.75 32.17
N GLU A 46 24.80 9.58 31.72
CA GLU A 46 25.79 9.46 30.65
C GLU A 46 25.19 9.63 29.27
N ILE A 47 23.89 9.34 29.10
CA ILE A 47 23.17 9.55 27.84
C ILE A 47 22.83 11.03 27.68
N LYS A 48 23.23 11.66 26.59
CA LYS A 48 22.93 13.07 26.26
C LYS A 48 21.89 13.20 25.14
N VAL A 49 21.71 12.15 24.33
CA VAL A 49 20.79 12.10 23.20
C VAL A 49 20.26 10.69 23.01
N ILE A 50 19.00 10.58 22.59
CA ILE A 50 18.29 9.31 22.41
C ILE A 50 17.99 9.11 20.93
N VAL A 51 18.32 7.94 20.37
CA VAL A 51 17.92 7.51 19.03
C VAL A 51 16.87 6.41 19.18
N LEU A 52 15.71 6.59 18.58
CA LEU A 52 14.66 5.60 18.48
C LEU A 52 14.69 4.96 17.10
N THR A 53 14.96 3.67 17.01
CA THR A 53 15.05 2.90 15.77
C THR A 53 14.35 1.56 15.88
N CYS A 54 14.27 0.83 14.78
CA CYS A 54 13.66 -0.51 14.76
C CYS A 54 14.57 -1.52 14.07
N GLY A 55 14.41 -2.78 14.47
CA GLY A 55 14.97 -3.94 13.76
C GLY A 55 14.13 -4.34 12.54
N GLY A 56 14.65 -5.28 11.75
CA GLY A 56 13.96 -5.82 10.59
C GLY A 56 13.88 -4.86 9.41
N ARG A 57 12.81 -4.95 8.64
CA ARG A 57 12.68 -4.29 7.33
C ARG A 57 12.00 -2.91 7.37
N THR A 58 11.50 -2.49 8.50
CA THR A 58 10.69 -1.27 8.59
C THR A 58 10.78 -0.64 9.97
N PHE A 59 10.58 0.65 10.06
CA PHE A 59 10.38 1.35 11.32
C PHE A 59 9.08 0.84 11.96
N ILE A 60 8.05 1.62 12.11
CA ILE A 60 6.78 1.22 12.72
C ILE A 60 5.67 1.34 11.68
N ALA A 61 5.02 0.23 11.32
CA ALA A 61 4.01 0.22 10.25
C ALA A 61 2.60 0.64 10.70
N GLY A 62 2.45 1.13 11.93
CA GLY A 62 1.18 1.63 12.47
C GLY A 62 0.76 0.98 13.78
N ALA A 63 -0.47 1.30 14.22
CA ALA A 63 -1.09 0.66 15.37
C ALA A 63 -1.36 -0.84 15.11
N ASP A 64 -1.39 -1.63 16.18
CA ASP A 64 -1.91 -2.99 16.08
C ASP A 64 -3.43 -2.96 15.94
N ILE A 65 -3.90 -3.05 14.69
CA ILE A 65 -5.34 -3.02 14.38
C ILE A 65 -6.12 -4.21 14.94
N THR A 66 -5.45 -5.26 15.41
CA THR A 66 -6.10 -6.38 16.09
C THR A 66 -6.56 -6.02 17.51
N GLU A 67 -6.04 -4.91 18.08
CA GLU A 67 -6.48 -4.35 19.37
C GLU A 67 -7.75 -3.48 19.22
N PHE A 68 -8.12 -3.06 18.01
CA PHE A 68 -9.27 -2.18 17.80
C PHE A 68 -10.59 -2.87 18.13
N GLY A 69 -11.45 -2.16 18.89
CA GLY A 69 -12.72 -2.70 19.37
C GLY A 69 -12.60 -3.61 20.60
N LYS A 70 -11.40 -3.78 21.15
CA LYS A 70 -11.14 -4.45 22.42
C LYS A 70 -10.87 -3.43 23.55
N PRO A 71 -11.00 -3.83 24.83
CA PRO A 71 -10.58 -2.98 25.93
C PRO A 71 -9.15 -2.49 25.77
N PRO A 72 -8.88 -1.19 25.97
CA PRO A 72 -7.56 -0.62 25.78
C PRO A 72 -6.55 -1.24 26.77
N LYS A 73 -5.36 -1.57 26.27
CA LYS A 73 -4.26 -2.08 27.09
C LYS A 73 -3.23 -0.98 27.31
N PRO A 74 -2.77 -0.75 28.57
CA PRO A 74 -1.73 0.24 28.85
C PRO A 74 -0.35 -0.22 28.32
N PRO A 75 0.59 0.75 28.09
CA PRO A 75 0.35 2.20 28.14
C PRO A 75 -0.47 2.67 26.92
N ALA A 76 -1.20 3.78 27.09
CA ALA A 76 -1.82 4.45 25.94
C ALA A 76 -0.72 5.05 25.03
N LEU A 77 -0.99 5.13 23.72
CA LEU A 77 -0.01 5.70 22.79
C LEU A 77 0.31 7.17 23.16
N ASN A 78 -0.67 7.93 23.57
CA ASN A 78 -0.46 9.33 23.97
C ASN A 78 0.49 9.49 25.17
N ASP A 79 0.55 8.52 26.10
CA ASP A 79 1.51 8.54 27.20
C ASP A 79 2.95 8.37 26.71
N VAL A 80 3.13 7.49 25.72
CA VAL A 80 4.41 7.27 25.04
C VAL A 80 4.86 8.53 24.32
N LEU A 81 3.96 9.13 23.51
CA LEU A 81 4.24 10.34 22.75
C LEU A 81 4.57 11.53 23.65
N SER A 82 3.81 11.70 24.75
CA SER A 82 4.06 12.75 25.73
C SER A 82 5.43 12.58 26.41
N THR A 83 5.83 11.34 26.72
CA THR A 83 7.16 11.06 27.31
C THR A 83 8.29 11.39 26.34
N ILE A 84 8.14 11.06 25.07
CA ILE A 84 9.12 11.37 24.01
C ILE A 84 9.21 12.89 23.81
N GLU A 85 8.09 13.57 23.61
CA GLU A 85 8.01 15.00 23.30
C GLU A 85 8.51 15.89 24.44
N ASN A 86 8.30 15.44 25.70
CA ASN A 86 8.74 16.18 26.89
C ASN A 86 10.07 15.69 27.45
N SER A 87 10.81 14.84 26.73
CA SER A 87 12.14 14.44 27.13
C SER A 87 13.07 15.67 27.28
N PRO A 88 13.82 15.77 28.39
CA PRO A 88 14.82 16.83 28.55
C PRO A 88 16.08 16.61 27.69
N LYS A 89 16.16 15.45 27.02
CA LYS A 89 17.24 15.11 26.10
C LYS A 89 16.69 15.02 24.68
N PRO A 90 17.43 15.42 23.64
CA PRO A 90 16.99 15.25 22.27
C PRO A 90 16.63 13.78 21.97
N VAL A 91 15.44 13.56 21.35
CA VAL A 91 15.03 12.25 20.84
C VAL A 91 14.94 12.33 19.33
N ILE A 92 15.58 11.40 18.65
CA ILE A 92 15.71 11.36 17.19
C ILE A 92 15.05 10.08 16.68
N ALA A 93 14.07 10.21 15.80
CA ALA A 93 13.51 9.06 15.07
C ALA A 93 14.41 8.69 13.89
N ALA A 94 14.88 7.45 13.86
CA ALA A 94 15.70 6.87 12.79
C ALA A 94 14.84 5.96 11.90
N ILE A 95 14.29 6.51 10.83
CA ILE A 95 13.24 5.88 10.02
C ILE A 95 13.84 5.11 8.85
N HIS A 96 13.42 3.85 8.66
CA HIS A 96 13.69 3.05 7.47
C HIS A 96 12.43 2.29 7.04
N GLY A 97 12.35 1.91 5.76
CA GLY A 97 11.19 1.21 5.22
C GLY A 97 9.91 2.05 5.36
N THR A 98 9.06 1.80 6.37
CA THR A 98 7.80 2.55 6.54
C THR A 98 7.61 3.10 7.95
N ALA A 99 7.17 4.36 8.05
CA ALA A 99 6.61 4.98 9.26
C ALA A 99 5.17 5.37 8.94
N LEU A 100 4.20 4.53 9.30
CA LEU A 100 2.80 4.72 8.94
C LEU A 100 1.91 4.85 10.18
N GLY A 101 0.85 5.67 10.09
CA GLY A 101 -0.12 5.83 11.15
C GLY A 101 0.52 6.17 12.48
N GLY A 102 0.17 5.46 13.53
CA GLY A 102 0.78 5.63 14.86
C GLY A 102 2.32 5.61 14.85
N GLY A 103 2.94 4.92 13.89
CA GLY A 103 4.40 4.92 13.74
C GLY A 103 4.95 6.28 13.29
N LEU A 104 4.24 6.97 12.40
CA LEU A 104 4.59 8.35 12.07
C LEU A 104 4.24 9.30 13.21
N GLU A 105 3.17 9.04 13.99
CA GLU A 105 2.85 9.83 15.16
C GLU A 105 3.96 9.75 16.24
N VAL A 106 4.57 8.56 16.43
CA VAL A 106 5.79 8.39 17.27
C VAL A 106 6.94 9.25 16.73
N ALA A 107 7.21 9.18 15.44
CA ALA A 107 8.27 9.98 14.83
C ALA A 107 8.01 11.49 14.93
N LEU A 108 6.77 11.93 14.78
CA LEU A 108 6.36 13.33 14.91
C LEU A 108 6.49 13.88 16.36
N ALA A 109 6.41 13.00 17.36
CA ALA A 109 6.65 13.37 18.76
C ALA A 109 8.14 13.49 19.09
N CYS A 110 9.05 12.92 18.28
CA CYS A 110 10.48 13.10 18.44
C CYS A 110 10.91 14.53 18.07
N HIS A 111 11.99 15.02 18.69
CA HIS A 111 12.52 16.36 18.42
C HIS A 111 13.09 16.47 17.01
N TYR A 112 13.70 15.39 16.51
CA TYR A 112 14.31 15.30 15.18
C TYR A 112 13.97 13.97 14.51
N ARG A 113 14.05 13.92 13.19
CA ARG A 113 13.77 12.77 12.34
C ARG A 113 14.81 12.67 11.25
N VAL A 114 15.39 11.49 11.08
CA VAL A 114 16.22 11.14 9.92
C VAL A 114 15.64 9.89 9.26
N ALA A 115 15.87 9.73 7.96
CA ALA A 115 15.29 8.59 7.25
C ALA A 115 16.25 8.03 6.20
N THR A 116 16.16 6.74 5.91
CA THR A 116 16.83 6.13 4.77
C THR A 116 16.14 6.54 3.45
N LYS A 117 16.85 6.46 2.33
CA LYS A 117 16.38 6.89 1.02
C LYS A 117 15.10 6.18 0.55
N ASP A 118 14.92 4.93 0.95
CA ASP A 118 13.76 4.10 0.62
C ASP A 118 12.56 4.30 1.55
N ALA A 119 12.69 5.12 2.59
CA ALA A 119 11.65 5.31 3.59
C ALA A 119 10.38 5.94 3.02
N LYS A 120 9.24 5.47 3.54
CA LYS A 120 7.91 6.02 3.25
C LYS A 120 7.22 6.43 4.54
N LEU A 121 6.69 7.65 4.55
CA LEU A 121 6.06 8.27 5.71
C LEU A 121 4.61 8.65 5.38
N GLY A 122 3.64 8.29 6.24
CA GLY A 122 2.23 8.60 5.97
C GLY A 122 1.28 8.35 7.13
N LEU A 123 0.08 8.92 7.02
CA LEU A 123 -1.04 8.72 7.95
C LEU A 123 -2.26 8.17 7.18
N PRO A 124 -2.27 6.85 6.84
CA PRO A 124 -3.27 6.26 5.95
C PRO A 124 -4.55 5.80 6.66
N GLU A 125 -4.88 6.30 7.84
CA GLU A 125 -6.00 5.87 8.69
C GLU A 125 -7.35 5.96 7.97
N VAL A 126 -7.51 6.89 7.04
CA VAL A 126 -8.74 7.03 6.23
C VAL A 126 -9.04 5.79 5.39
N LYS A 127 -8.01 5.00 5.03
CA LYS A 127 -8.18 3.72 4.32
C LYS A 127 -8.81 2.62 5.19
N LEU A 128 -8.87 2.86 6.51
CA LEU A 128 -9.54 2.01 7.50
C LEU A 128 -10.83 2.67 8.05
N GLY A 129 -11.29 3.77 7.44
CA GLY A 129 -12.43 4.53 7.92
C GLY A 129 -12.17 5.26 9.23
N LEU A 130 -10.92 5.65 9.49
CA LEU A 130 -10.47 6.34 10.69
C LEU A 130 -9.76 7.65 10.32
N LEU A 131 -9.40 8.44 11.33
CA LEU A 131 -8.43 9.51 11.23
C LEU A 131 -7.27 9.23 12.21
N PRO A 132 -6.09 9.88 12.10
CA PRO A 132 -5.03 9.80 13.10
C PRO A 132 -5.56 10.21 14.48
N GLY A 133 -5.26 9.43 15.51
CA GLY A 133 -5.89 9.62 16.83
C GLY A 133 -4.91 9.87 17.99
N ALA A 134 -3.65 10.17 17.68
CA ALA A 134 -2.62 10.44 18.68
C ALA A 134 -1.80 11.72 18.35
N GLY A 135 -2.44 12.69 17.73
CA GLY A 135 -1.87 14.00 17.43
C GLY A 135 -1.29 14.13 16.02
N GLY A 136 -1.49 13.14 15.18
CA GLY A 136 -1.02 13.16 13.78
C GLY A 136 -1.63 14.32 13.00
N THR A 137 -2.94 14.59 13.15
CA THR A 137 -3.61 15.70 12.49
C THR A 137 -3.19 17.08 13.03
N GLN A 138 -2.56 17.12 14.21
CA GLN A 138 -2.09 18.34 14.82
C GLN A 138 -0.60 18.60 14.55
N ARG A 139 0.24 17.54 14.60
CA ARG A 139 1.69 17.68 14.40
C ARG A 139 2.09 17.75 12.92
N LEU A 140 1.46 16.92 12.05
CA LEU A 140 1.87 16.86 10.64
C LEU A 140 1.67 18.21 9.91
N PRO A 141 0.54 18.93 10.05
CA PRO A 141 0.39 20.26 9.42
C PRO A 141 1.43 21.27 9.89
N ARG A 142 1.88 21.18 11.15
CA ARG A 142 2.95 22.00 11.70
C ARG A 142 4.34 21.65 11.14
N ALA A 143 4.53 20.38 10.72
CA ALA A 143 5.78 19.91 10.12
C ALA A 143 5.89 20.24 8.63
N VAL A 144 4.81 20.10 7.85
CA VAL A 144 4.87 20.12 6.37
C VAL A 144 3.95 21.17 5.71
N GLY A 145 3.15 21.87 6.49
CA GLY A 145 2.10 22.76 6.01
C GLY A 145 0.78 22.04 5.74
N PRO A 146 -0.36 22.79 5.73
CA PRO A 146 -1.70 22.19 5.64
C PRO A 146 -1.98 21.45 4.32
N GLU A 147 -1.49 21.93 3.19
CA GLU A 147 -1.76 21.33 1.88
C GLU A 147 -1.20 19.91 1.77
N LEU A 148 0.09 19.73 2.13
CA LEU A 148 0.72 18.40 2.11
C LEU A 148 0.14 17.51 3.21
N ALA A 149 -0.18 18.07 4.37
CA ALA A 149 -0.85 17.33 5.44
C ALA A 149 -2.23 16.80 4.99
N VAL A 150 -3.03 17.60 4.28
CA VAL A 150 -4.31 17.15 3.69
C VAL A 150 -4.08 16.00 2.72
N LYS A 151 -3.09 16.06 1.83
CA LYS A 151 -2.74 14.96 0.92
C LYS A 151 -2.42 13.68 1.71
N MET A 152 -1.61 13.76 2.75
CA MET A 152 -1.14 12.61 3.54
C MET A 152 -2.19 12.05 4.49
N ILE A 153 -3.08 12.89 5.05
CA ILE A 153 -4.08 12.50 6.06
C ILE A 153 -5.43 12.21 5.41
N VAL A 154 -5.97 13.17 4.64
CA VAL A 154 -7.29 13.05 4.01
C VAL A 154 -7.26 12.12 2.79
N GLY A 155 -6.17 12.17 2.01
CA GLY A 155 -5.91 11.24 0.91
C GLY A 155 -5.36 9.88 1.38
N GLY A 156 -4.66 9.86 2.51
CA GLY A 156 -4.01 8.67 3.06
C GLY A 156 -2.83 8.17 2.21
N ASP A 157 -2.19 9.05 1.45
CA ASP A 157 -1.09 8.70 0.57
C ASP A 157 0.26 9.02 1.23
N PRO A 158 1.15 8.01 1.41
CA PRO A 158 2.47 8.23 1.97
C PRO A 158 3.39 8.95 0.98
N ILE A 159 4.35 9.69 1.53
CA ILE A 159 5.42 10.35 0.76
C ILE A 159 6.76 9.61 0.95
N GLY A 160 7.66 9.74 -0.03
CA GLY A 160 9.02 9.21 0.07
C GLY A 160 9.97 10.15 0.82
N ALA A 161 11.15 9.63 1.21
CA ALA A 161 12.16 10.37 1.96
C ALA A 161 12.59 11.70 1.29
N ALA A 162 12.75 11.73 -0.04
CA ALA A 162 13.12 12.95 -0.76
C ALA A 162 12.05 14.05 -0.64
N GLU A 163 10.76 13.71 -0.79
CA GLU A 163 9.65 14.66 -0.62
C GLU A 163 9.52 15.09 0.86
N ALA A 164 9.71 14.14 1.79
CA ALA A 164 9.69 14.40 3.23
C ALA A 164 10.81 15.37 3.66
N HIS A 165 12.02 15.21 3.13
CA HIS A 165 13.14 16.11 3.39
C HIS A 165 12.89 17.51 2.79
N LYS A 166 12.44 17.58 1.55
CA LYS A 166 12.08 18.85 0.91
C LYS A 166 10.98 19.61 1.69
N ALA A 167 10.02 18.89 2.24
CA ALA A 167 8.93 19.47 3.04
C ALA A 167 9.36 19.87 4.47
N GLY A 168 10.53 19.44 4.94
CA GLY A 168 11.02 19.65 6.31
C GLY A 168 10.40 18.67 7.34
N LEU A 169 9.85 17.54 6.88
CA LEU A 169 9.36 16.48 7.76
C LEU A 169 10.51 15.70 8.40
N ILE A 170 11.60 15.52 7.66
CA ILE A 170 12.86 14.93 8.14
C ILE A 170 14.01 15.91 7.91
N GLU A 171 15.01 15.84 8.79
CA GLU A 171 16.17 16.73 8.76
C GLU A 171 17.25 16.25 7.80
N GLU A 172 17.42 14.92 7.66
CA GLU A 172 18.52 14.37 6.84
C GLU A 172 18.12 13.01 6.25
N ILE A 173 18.61 12.70 5.05
CA ILE A 173 18.54 11.36 4.45
C ILE A 173 19.86 10.65 4.74
N VAL A 174 19.80 9.52 5.44
CA VAL A 174 20.97 8.76 5.92
C VAL A 174 21.11 7.42 5.22
N GLU A 175 22.34 6.92 5.10
CA GLU A 175 22.60 5.62 4.44
C GLU A 175 22.15 4.42 5.28
N GLY A 176 22.27 4.48 6.61
CA GLY A 176 21.85 3.43 7.53
C GLY A 176 21.03 3.97 8.69
N PRO A 177 19.94 3.29 9.10
CA PRO A 177 19.05 3.84 10.12
C PRO A 177 19.75 4.03 11.47
N ALA A 178 20.53 3.04 11.95
CA ALA A 178 21.20 3.16 13.23
C ALA A 178 22.48 4.02 13.16
N SER A 179 23.42 3.69 12.28
CA SER A 179 24.71 4.39 12.17
C SER A 179 24.58 5.84 11.71
N GLY A 180 23.71 6.11 10.71
CA GLY A 180 23.48 7.46 10.24
C GLY A 180 22.76 8.33 11.28
N ALA A 181 21.80 7.75 12.01
CA ALA A 181 21.12 8.46 13.10
C ALA A 181 22.04 8.71 14.30
N GLU A 182 22.97 7.78 14.61
CA GLU A 182 23.97 7.99 15.65
C GLU A 182 24.92 9.16 15.30
N ALA A 183 25.38 9.21 14.05
CA ALA A 183 26.20 10.34 13.58
C ALA A 183 25.43 11.68 13.66
N PHE A 184 24.16 11.70 13.24
CA PHE A 184 23.29 12.86 13.37
C PHE A 184 23.05 13.24 14.85
N ALA A 185 22.87 12.27 15.74
CA ALA A 185 22.67 12.49 17.16
C ALA A 185 23.88 13.17 17.81
N ARG A 186 25.09 12.73 17.48
CA ARG A 186 26.34 13.36 17.95
C ARG A 186 26.46 14.82 17.46
N LYS A 187 26.05 15.09 16.21
CA LYS A 187 25.97 16.43 15.64
C LYS A 187 24.99 17.33 16.38
N VAL A 188 23.79 16.82 16.71
CA VAL A 188 22.78 17.55 17.51
C VAL A 188 23.36 17.99 18.87
N VAL A 189 24.08 17.12 19.55
CA VAL A 189 24.73 17.44 20.84
C VAL A 189 25.88 18.41 20.64
N ALA A 190 26.78 18.18 19.69
CA ALA A 190 27.96 19.03 19.43
C ALA A 190 27.58 20.47 19.05
N GLU A 191 26.48 20.64 18.30
CA GLU A 191 25.94 21.95 17.89
C GLU A 191 24.98 22.56 18.94
N ASN A 192 24.77 21.88 20.07
CA ASN A 192 23.82 22.30 21.12
C ASN A 192 22.44 22.70 20.53
N ARG A 193 21.89 21.88 19.62
CA ARG A 193 20.63 22.18 18.96
C ARG A 193 19.47 22.16 19.97
N PRO A 194 18.47 23.07 19.82
CA PRO A 194 17.34 23.17 20.73
C PRO A 194 16.41 21.96 20.63
N LEU A 195 15.65 21.67 21.68
CA LEU A 195 14.58 20.68 21.67
C LEU A 195 13.40 21.22 20.83
N ARG A 196 13.25 20.74 19.61
CA ARG A 196 12.18 21.17 18.71
C ARG A 196 10.92 20.34 18.94
N LYS A 197 9.86 20.97 19.42
CA LYS A 197 8.55 20.36 19.58
C LYS A 197 7.62 20.87 18.50
N LEU A 198 7.11 19.98 17.65
CA LEU A 198 6.19 20.37 16.56
C LEU A 198 4.91 21.01 17.08
N ARG A 199 4.47 20.67 18.30
CA ARG A 199 3.28 21.26 18.93
C ARG A 199 3.41 22.78 19.15
N ASP A 200 4.63 23.28 19.28
CA ASP A 200 4.91 24.68 19.63
C ASP A 200 5.30 25.52 18.39
N ASP A 201 5.35 24.91 17.18
CA ASP A 201 5.79 25.57 15.95
C ASP A 201 4.64 25.75 14.94
N ASP A 202 4.01 26.91 14.95
CA ASP A 202 2.93 27.27 14.03
C ASP A 202 3.43 27.96 12.73
N SER A 203 4.74 28.01 12.50
CA SER A 203 5.31 28.72 11.35
C SER A 203 4.77 28.26 10.00
N LYS A 204 4.60 26.96 9.82
CA LYS A 204 4.03 26.35 8.61
C LYS A 204 2.52 26.55 8.46
N LEU A 205 1.82 26.96 9.53
CA LEU A 205 0.38 27.24 9.51
C LEU A 205 0.06 28.69 9.16
N ALA A 206 1.05 29.61 9.24
CA ALA A 206 0.85 31.03 9.11
C ALA A 206 0.12 31.43 7.81
N ALA A 207 0.49 30.86 6.67
CA ALA A 207 -0.15 31.15 5.38
C ALA A 207 -1.64 30.76 5.38
N ALA A 208 -1.99 29.56 5.89
CA ALA A 208 -3.38 29.10 5.94
C ALA A 208 -4.20 29.79 7.06
N LYS A 209 -3.56 30.32 8.10
CA LYS A 209 -4.21 31.20 9.08
C LYS A 209 -4.55 32.56 8.46
N ALA A 210 -3.70 33.09 7.57
CA ALA A 210 -3.94 34.34 6.86
C ALA A 210 -4.94 34.17 5.71
N ASP A 211 -4.85 33.07 4.97
CA ASP A 211 -5.76 32.74 3.86
C ASP A 211 -6.25 31.29 3.96
N ARG A 212 -7.44 31.14 4.54
CA ARG A 212 -8.09 29.82 4.73
C ARG A 212 -8.37 29.08 3.42
N SER A 213 -8.42 29.78 2.29
CA SER A 213 -8.67 29.18 0.99
C SER A 213 -7.58 28.16 0.57
N ILE A 214 -6.34 28.35 1.03
CA ILE A 214 -5.23 27.41 0.81
C ILE A 214 -5.63 26.01 1.30
N PHE A 215 -6.12 25.92 2.52
CA PHE A 215 -6.57 24.67 3.12
C PHE A 215 -7.86 24.12 2.46
N THR A 216 -8.89 24.96 2.31
CA THR A 216 -10.19 24.51 1.79
C THR A 216 -10.11 24.02 0.36
N ASN A 217 -9.27 24.64 -0.48
CA ASN A 217 -9.02 24.19 -1.85
C ASN A 217 -8.32 22.81 -1.87
N ALA A 218 -7.32 22.61 -1.01
CA ALA A 218 -6.64 21.31 -0.88
C ALA A 218 -7.62 20.21 -0.45
N VAL A 219 -8.48 20.48 0.54
CA VAL A 219 -9.53 19.56 0.99
C VAL A 219 -10.50 19.22 -0.15
N ALA A 220 -11.02 20.25 -0.85
CA ALA A 220 -11.96 20.05 -1.96
C ALA A 220 -11.37 19.19 -3.08
N ALA A 221 -10.09 19.38 -3.42
CA ALA A 221 -9.40 18.62 -4.44
C ALA A 221 -9.32 17.11 -4.09
N ILE A 222 -9.10 16.77 -2.82
CA ILE A 222 -8.97 15.39 -2.35
C ILE A 222 -10.34 14.75 -2.14
N THR A 223 -11.26 15.44 -1.43
CA THR A 223 -12.56 14.87 -1.03
C THR A 223 -13.54 14.70 -2.18
N LYS A 224 -13.30 15.33 -3.33
CA LYS A 224 -14.12 15.15 -4.55
C LYS A 224 -14.33 13.68 -4.94
N LYS A 225 -13.37 12.82 -4.59
CA LYS A 225 -13.42 11.36 -4.86
C LYS A 225 -13.94 10.54 -3.68
N SER A 226 -14.20 11.16 -2.54
CA SER A 226 -14.54 10.47 -1.27
C SER A 226 -16.06 10.31 -1.06
N ARG A 227 -16.82 10.08 -2.13
CA ARG A 227 -18.29 9.98 -2.08
C ARG A 227 -18.74 8.92 -1.07
N GLY A 228 -19.62 9.33 -0.12
CA GLY A 228 -20.23 8.44 0.86
C GLY A 228 -19.28 7.96 1.98
N LEU A 229 -18.02 8.39 2.00
CA LEU A 229 -17.08 8.08 3.08
C LEU A 229 -17.09 9.18 4.13
N GLU A 230 -17.13 8.81 5.42
CA GLU A 230 -17.13 9.74 6.56
C GLU A 230 -15.72 10.18 6.96
N ALA A 231 -14.78 9.23 7.01
CA ALA A 231 -13.44 9.46 7.54
C ALA A 231 -12.63 10.56 6.83
N PRO A 232 -12.65 10.72 5.49
CA PRO A 232 -11.93 11.80 4.82
C PRO A 232 -12.40 13.20 5.25
N PHE A 233 -13.71 13.38 5.48
CA PHE A 233 -14.26 14.67 5.92
C PHE A 233 -13.92 14.93 7.37
N ALA A 234 -14.09 13.96 8.26
CA ALA A 234 -13.68 14.08 9.66
C ALA A 234 -12.17 14.33 9.81
N ALA A 235 -11.36 13.71 8.95
CA ALA A 235 -9.92 13.92 8.91
C ALA A 235 -9.57 15.34 8.42
N ALA A 236 -10.32 15.87 7.45
CA ALA A 236 -10.18 17.26 6.99
C ALA A 236 -10.51 18.24 8.11
N ASP A 237 -11.62 18.03 8.83
CA ASP A 237 -11.98 18.84 10.01
C ASP A 237 -10.87 18.81 11.05
N ALA A 238 -10.32 17.63 11.36
CA ALA A 238 -9.24 17.46 12.32
C ALA A 238 -7.94 18.20 11.92
N VAL A 239 -7.58 18.19 10.63
CA VAL A 239 -6.47 19.03 10.12
C VAL A 239 -6.82 20.51 10.24
N GLY A 240 -8.07 20.89 10.02
CA GLY A 240 -8.56 22.25 10.22
C GLY A 240 -8.36 22.75 11.65
N TYR A 241 -8.55 21.91 12.66
CA TYR A 241 -8.32 22.27 14.06
C TYR A 241 -6.87 22.70 14.34
N ALA A 242 -5.89 22.15 13.61
CA ALA A 242 -4.50 22.59 13.77
C ALA A 242 -4.29 24.06 13.34
N ILE A 243 -5.12 24.57 12.43
CA ILE A 243 -5.06 25.96 11.96
C ILE A 243 -5.84 26.90 12.90
N ASP A 244 -7.01 26.43 13.37
CA ASP A 244 -8.01 27.27 14.01
C ASP A 244 -7.93 27.26 15.55
N LEU A 245 -7.35 26.23 16.15
CA LEU A 245 -7.37 25.99 17.59
C LEU A 245 -5.96 25.88 18.19
N PRO A 246 -5.80 26.15 19.48
CA PRO A 246 -4.60 25.77 20.23
C PRO A 246 -4.37 24.26 20.15
N PHE A 247 -3.10 23.83 20.19
CA PHE A 247 -2.72 22.42 20.00
C PHE A 247 -3.52 21.44 20.88
N ASP A 248 -3.64 21.70 22.18
CA ASP A 248 -4.31 20.78 23.11
C ASP A 248 -5.82 20.68 22.86
N GLU A 249 -6.48 21.77 22.46
CA GLU A 249 -7.88 21.74 22.06
C GLU A 249 -8.06 20.97 20.73
N GLY A 250 -7.17 21.21 19.76
CA GLY A 250 -7.14 20.45 18.50
C GLY A 250 -6.93 18.96 18.73
N LEU A 251 -6.01 18.59 19.63
CA LEU A 251 -5.75 17.19 20.02
C LEU A 251 -6.97 16.53 20.66
N LYS A 252 -7.68 17.26 21.54
CA LYS A 252 -8.92 16.78 22.14
C LYS A 252 -10.00 16.51 21.10
N ARG A 253 -10.21 17.45 20.16
CA ARG A 253 -11.18 17.32 19.07
C ARG A 253 -10.81 16.18 18.10
N GLU A 254 -9.53 16.02 17.79
CA GLU A 254 -9.02 14.89 17.03
C GLU A 254 -9.42 13.56 17.69
N ARG A 255 -9.16 13.46 19.02
CA ARG A 255 -9.48 12.26 19.79
C ARG A 255 -10.97 11.92 19.79
N GLU A 256 -11.83 12.93 19.96
CA GLU A 256 -13.29 12.78 19.89
C GLU A 256 -13.72 12.24 18.51
N GLY A 257 -13.19 12.83 17.43
CA GLY A 257 -13.43 12.38 16.05
C GLY A 257 -12.96 10.94 15.79
N PHE A 258 -11.76 10.60 16.27
CA PHE A 258 -11.23 9.24 16.18
C PHE A 258 -12.14 8.22 16.86
N LEU A 259 -12.57 8.48 18.09
CA LEU A 259 -13.43 7.56 18.86
C LEU A 259 -14.80 7.38 18.21
N LYS A 260 -15.37 8.45 17.64
CA LYS A 260 -16.62 8.38 16.88
C LYS A 260 -16.48 7.47 15.66
N LEU A 261 -15.42 7.66 14.85
CA LEU A 261 -15.16 6.83 13.67
C LEU A 261 -14.85 5.38 14.04
N LEU A 262 -14.10 5.13 15.11
CA LEU A 262 -13.71 3.78 15.53
C LEU A 262 -14.91 2.85 15.75
N THR A 263 -16.03 3.41 16.21
CA THR A 263 -17.28 2.67 16.45
C THR A 263 -18.24 2.68 15.27
N SER A 264 -17.96 3.47 14.22
CA SER A 264 -18.81 3.59 13.02
C SER A 264 -18.86 2.28 12.22
N ASP A 265 -19.99 2.05 11.55
CA ASP A 265 -20.16 0.86 10.70
C ASP A 265 -19.25 0.94 9.46
N GLN A 266 -18.97 2.14 8.93
CA GLN A 266 -18.03 2.31 7.83
C GLN A 266 -16.62 1.89 8.22
N SER A 267 -16.11 2.28 9.38
CA SER A 267 -14.80 1.86 9.83
C SER A 267 -14.74 0.35 10.08
N LYS A 268 -15.78 -0.23 10.70
CA LYS A 268 -15.87 -1.69 10.88
C LYS A 268 -15.81 -2.42 9.54
N ALA A 269 -16.58 -1.96 8.54
CA ALA A 269 -16.62 -2.54 7.20
C ALA A 269 -15.27 -2.40 6.47
N GLN A 270 -14.63 -1.23 6.52
CA GLN A 270 -13.33 -1.01 5.87
C GLN A 270 -12.21 -1.83 6.53
N ARG A 271 -12.19 -1.95 7.84
CA ARG A 271 -11.26 -2.84 8.56
C ARG A 271 -11.50 -4.30 8.22
N TYR A 272 -12.78 -4.72 8.14
CA TYR A 272 -13.11 -6.08 7.69
C TYR A 272 -12.60 -6.34 6.27
N ALA A 273 -12.86 -5.42 5.33
CA ALA A 273 -12.38 -5.54 3.95
C ALA A 273 -10.84 -5.62 3.88
N PHE A 274 -10.14 -4.82 4.67
CA PHE A 274 -8.67 -4.84 4.76
C PHE A 274 -8.13 -6.22 5.19
N PHE A 275 -8.77 -6.88 6.17
CA PHE A 275 -8.37 -8.22 6.58
C PHE A 275 -8.81 -9.27 5.56
N ALA A 276 -10.00 -9.14 4.98
CA ALA A 276 -10.51 -10.05 3.96
C ALA A 276 -9.60 -10.08 2.71
N GLU A 277 -9.11 -8.93 2.24
CA GLU A 277 -8.15 -8.84 1.13
C GLU A 277 -6.84 -9.58 1.44
N ARG A 278 -6.38 -9.55 2.68
CA ARG A 278 -5.18 -10.28 3.11
C ARG A 278 -5.43 -11.79 3.22
N GLU A 279 -6.60 -12.17 3.74
CA GLU A 279 -6.98 -13.56 3.87
C GLU A 279 -7.19 -14.22 2.51
N ALA A 280 -7.86 -13.53 1.59
CA ALA A 280 -8.11 -14.03 0.22
C ALA A 280 -6.82 -14.36 -0.56
N ALA A 281 -5.73 -13.73 -0.20
CA ALA A 281 -4.41 -13.97 -0.82
C ALA A 281 -3.61 -15.09 -0.16
N LYS A 282 -4.12 -15.75 0.89
CA LYS A 282 -3.50 -16.96 1.44
C LYS A 282 -3.82 -18.16 0.54
N ILE A 283 -2.84 -19.01 0.34
CA ILE A 283 -2.97 -20.16 -0.56
C ILE A 283 -3.10 -21.42 0.28
N ALA A 284 -4.30 -21.96 0.36
CA ALA A 284 -4.54 -23.20 1.09
C ALA A 284 -3.79 -24.39 0.43
N GLY A 285 -3.21 -25.27 1.26
CA GLY A 285 -2.55 -26.50 0.82
C GLY A 285 -1.21 -26.26 0.11
N VAL A 286 -0.60 -25.08 0.25
CA VAL A 286 0.78 -24.83 -0.20
C VAL A 286 1.70 -24.93 1.02
N PRO A 287 2.81 -25.69 0.95
CA PRO A 287 3.78 -25.79 2.03
C PRO A 287 4.35 -24.43 2.44
N GLU A 288 4.54 -24.24 3.75
CA GLU A 288 5.15 -23.03 4.27
C GLU A 288 6.58 -22.86 3.73
N GLY A 289 6.94 -21.62 3.37
CA GLY A 289 8.25 -21.33 2.79
C GLY A 289 8.37 -21.60 1.28
N THR A 290 7.30 -22.08 0.61
CA THR A 290 7.31 -22.21 -0.85
C THR A 290 7.61 -20.86 -1.51
N LYS A 291 8.67 -20.83 -2.30
CA LYS A 291 9.08 -19.63 -3.06
C LYS A 291 8.45 -19.61 -4.43
N GLY A 292 7.92 -18.47 -4.84
CA GLY A 292 7.49 -18.25 -6.22
C GLY A 292 8.68 -18.16 -7.17
N ARG A 293 8.41 -18.39 -8.45
CA ARG A 293 9.38 -18.20 -9.54
C ARG A 293 9.63 -16.71 -9.76
N LYS A 294 10.83 -16.37 -10.21
CA LYS A 294 11.17 -14.99 -10.57
C LYS A 294 10.42 -14.60 -11.85
N VAL A 295 9.82 -13.43 -11.88
CA VAL A 295 9.13 -12.88 -13.06
C VAL A 295 9.72 -11.49 -13.36
N ASP A 296 10.57 -11.44 -14.37
CA ASP A 296 11.18 -10.20 -14.88
C ASP A 296 10.53 -9.75 -16.19
N ARG A 297 10.01 -10.68 -17.01
CA ARG A 297 9.37 -10.42 -18.30
C ARG A 297 8.04 -11.15 -18.41
N VAL A 298 7.05 -10.47 -18.96
CA VAL A 298 5.71 -11.03 -19.15
C VAL A 298 5.33 -10.93 -20.63
N ALA A 299 4.74 -11.99 -21.17
CA ALA A 299 4.09 -11.95 -22.47
C ALA A 299 2.57 -11.95 -22.29
N ILE A 300 1.88 -11.13 -23.05
CA ILE A 300 0.41 -11.07 -23.07
C ILE A 300 -0.06 -11.31 -24.49
N ILE A 301 -0.92 -12.28 -24.67
CA ILE A 301 -1.45 -12.68 -25.96
C ILE A 301 -2.85 -12.10 -26.13
N GLY A 302 -3.01 -11.26 -27.14
CA GLY A 302 -4.21 -10.47 -27.41
C GLY A 302 -4.04 -9.02 -26.96
N ALA A 303 -4.14 -8.07 -27.92
CA ALA A 303 -4.09 -6.63 -27.67
C ALA A 303 -5.49 -5.98 -27.57
N GLY A 304 -6.51 -6.80 -27.32
CA GLY A 304 -7.89 -6.35 -27.09
C GLY A 304 -8.08 -5.64 -25.74
N THR A 305 -9.34 -5.39 -25.37
CA THR A 305 -9.70 -4.68 -24.12
C THR A 305 -9.06 -5.30 -22.89
N MET A 306 -9.12 -6.65 -22.77
CA MET A 306 -8.55 -7.34 -21.60
C MET A 306 -7.03 -7.37 -21.66
N GLY A 307 -6.43 -7.86 -22.74
CA GLY A 307 -4.98 -7.95 -22.85
C GLY A 307 -4.30 -6.59 -22.77
N GLY A 308 -4.84 -5.55 -23.42
CA GLY A 308 -4.35 -4.19 -23.29
C GLY A 308 -4.44 -3.66 -21.85
N GLY A 309 -5.55 -3.88 -21.15
CA GLY A 309 -5.70 -3.50 -19.74
C GLY A 309 -4.76 -4.25 -18.80
N ILE A 310 -4.51 -5.55 -19.07
CA ILE A 310 -3.53 -6.36 -18.32
C ILE A 310 -2.12 -5.81 -18.58
N ALA A 311 -1.74 -5.57 -19.84
CA ALA A 311 -0.46 -4.97 -20.21
C ALA A 311 -0.21 -3.63 -19.50
N MET A 312 -1.23 -2.77 -19.46
CA MET A 312 -1.17 -1.51 -18.70
C MET A 312 -0.89 -1.75 -17.21
N SER A 313 -1.47 -2.78 -16.59
CA SER A 313 -1.24 -3.09 -15.16
C SER A 313 0.22 -3.47 -14.90
N PHE A 314 0.83 -4.25 -15.77
CA PHE A 314 2.26 -4.62 -15.68
C PHE A 314 3.18 -3.43 -15.93
N ALA A 315 2.93 -2.65 -16.98
CA ALA A 315 3.71 -1.45 -17.29
C ALA A 315 3.59 -0.38 -16.19
N ASN A 316 2.44 -0.25 -15.55
CA ASN A 316 2.26 0.62 -14.37
C ASN A 316 3.14 0.20 -13.18
N ALA A 317 3.46 -1.08 -13.07
CA ALA A 317 4.35 -1.64 -12.04
C ALA A 317 5.82 -1.67 -12.47
N GLY A 318 6.16 -1.11 -13.64
CA GLY A 318 7.53 -1.08 -14.17
C GLY A 318 8.02 -2.42 -14.73
N ILE A 319 7.13 -3.35 -15.04
CA ILE A 319 7.47 -4.68 -15.57
C ILE A 319 7.39 -4.66 -17.10
N PRO A 320 8.46 -5.04 -17.82
CA PRO A 320 8.45 -5.15 -19.27
C PRO A 320 7.43 -6.16 -19.79
N VAL A 321 6.71 -5.81 -20.83
CA VAL A 321 5.65 -6.63 -21.47
C VAL A 321 5.95 -6.83 -22.94
N THR A 322 5.92 -8.09 -23.40
CA THR A 322 5.80 -8.42 -24.81
C THR A 322 4.29 -8.59 -25.10
N LEU A 323 3.72 -7.66 -25.85
CA LEU A 323 2.31 -7.73 -26.27
C LEU A 323 2.21 -8.39 -27.65
N ILE A 324 1.49 -9.51 -27.72
CA ILE A 324 1.46 -10.38 -28.90
C ILE A 324 0.08 -10.36 -29.52
N GLU A 325 0.03 -10.22 -30.83
CA GLU A 325 -1.16 -10.30 -31.64
C GLU A 325 -0.96 -11.17 -32.88
N THR A 326 -2.05 -11.53 -33.54
CA THR A 326 -2.05 -12.29 -34.78
C THR A 326 -1.86 -11.42 -36.03
N ALA A 327 -2.17 -10.12 -35.91
CA ALA A 327 -2.04 -9.18 -37.01
C ALA A 327 -1.60 -7.78 -36.53
N GLU A 328 -0.81 -7.13 -37.35
CA GLU A 328 -0.19 -5.81 -37.09
C GLU A 328 -1.23 -4.70 -36.84
N GLU A 329 -2.36 -4.77 -37.55
CA GLU A 329 -3.42 -3.75 -37.43
C GLU A 329 -4.06 -3.78 -36.02
N GLN A 330 -4.40 -4.99 -35.53
CA GLN A 330 -4.96 -5.18 -34.20
C GLN A 330 -3.96 -4.77 -33.12
N LEU A 331 -2.68 -5.09 -33.31
CA LEU A 331 -1.61 -4.69 -32.41
C LEU A 331 -1.50 -3.15 -32.30
N LYS A 332 -1.42 -2.46 -33.44
CA LYS A 332 -1.35 -0.98 -33.48
C LYS A 332 -2.58 -0.33 -32.84
N ARG A 333 -3.77 -0.87 -33.10
CA ARG A 333 -5.01 -0.39 -32.49
C ARG A 333 -4.97 -0.55 -30.98
N GLY A 334 -4.56 -1.71 -30.45
CA GLY A 334 -4.46 -1.98 -29.02
C GLY A 334 -3.47 -1.07 -28.34
N MET A 335 -2.26 -0.91 -28.90
CA MET A 335 -1.24 0.01 -28.38
C MET A 335 -1.73 1.45 -28.39
N GLY A 336 -2.42 1.91 -29.43
CA GLY A 336 -2.99 3.25 -29.49
C GLY A 336 -4.07 3.51 -28.43
N VAL A 337 -4.88 2.51 -28.07
CA VAL A 337 -5.86 2.60 -26.98
C VAL A 337 -5.17 2.76 -25.62
N MET A 338 -4.13 1.99 -25.33
CA MET A 338 -3.36 2.10 -24.09
C MET A 338 -2.71 3.48 -23.95
N GLN A 339 -2.06 3.96 -25.00
CA GLN A 339 -1.45 5.29 -25.03
C GLN A 339 -2.48 6.39 -24.71
N LYS A 340 -3.62 6.41 -25.41
CA LYS A 340 -4.72 7.36 -25.18
C LYS A 340 -5.24 7.31 -23.75
N ASN A 341 -5.37 6.14 -23.15
CA ASN A 341 -5.82 5.97 -21.75
C ASN A 341 -4.85 6.62 -20.76
N TRP A 342 -3.54 6.44 -20.96
CA TRP A 342 -2.54 7.08 -20.09
C TRP A 342 -2.46 8.59 -20.33
N GLU A 343 -2.50 9.05 -21.58
CA GLU A 343 -2.52 10.49 -21.92
C GLU A 343 -3.72 11.19 -21.30
N ALA A 344 -4.92 10.60 -21.42
CA ALA A 344 -6.13 11.13 -20.79
C ALA A 344 -6.04 11.14 -19.24
N THR A 345 -5.33 10.20 -18.65
CA THR A 345 -5.09 10.15 -17.20
C THR A 345 -4.10 11.22 -16.77
N ALA A 346 -3.03 11.44 -17.54
CA ALA A 346 -2.04 12.50 -17.32
C ALA A 346 -2.67 13.90 -17.46
N ALA A 347 -3.49 14.12 -18.49
CA ALA A 347 -4.18 15.38 -18.72
C ALA A 347 -5.11 15.78 -17.55
N ARG A 348 -5.64 14.79 -16.82
CA ARG A 348 -6.46 15.02 -15.61
C ARG A 348 -5.63 15.10 -14.32
N GLY A 349 -4.29 15.11 -14.42
CA GLY A 349 -3.40 15.12 -13.26
C GLY A 349 -3.36 13.82 -12.44
N GLY A 350 -3.89 12.71 -12.97
CA GLY A 350 -3.93 11.41 -12.29
C GLY A 350 -2.58 10.69 -12.27
N ILE A 351 -1.69 11.02 -13.19
CA ILE A 351 -0.31 10.54 -13.28
C ILE A 351 0.60 11.67 -13.80
N PRO A 352 1.93 11.61 -13.58
CA PRO A 352 2.88 12.57 -14.14
C PRO A 352 2.78 12.68 -15.66
N ALA A 353 3.04 13.86 -16.21
CA ALA A 353 2.92 14.14 -17.65
C ALA A 353 3.85 13.27 -18.52
N ASP A 354 4.99 12.84 -17.99
CA ASP A 354 5.98 11.97 -18.65
C ASP A 354 5.70 10.46 -18.49
N ALA A 355 4.76 10.10 -17.64
CA ALA A 355 4.43 8.70 -17.37
C ALA A 355 3.89 7.93 -18.58
N PRO A 356 3.06 8.50 -19.48
CA PRO A 356 2.59 7.78 -20.67
C PRO A 356 3.73 7.27 -21.54
N ALA A 357 4.70 8.12 -21.87
CA ALA A 357 5.87 7.74 -22.69
C ALA A 357 6.74 6.67 -22.01
N LYS A 358 7.01 6.83 -20.70
CA LYS A 358 7.79 5.86 -19.91
C LYS A 358 7.12 4.48 -19.85
N ARG A 359 5.79 4.44 -19.73
CA ARG A 359 5.02 3.19 -19.67
C ARG A 359 4.89 2.52 -21.02
N MET A 360 4.67 3.31 -22.09
CA MET A 360 4.68 2.77 -23.46
C MET A 360 6.02 2.16 -23.83
N ALA A 361 7.14 2.71 -23.38
CA ALA A 361 8.48 2.16 -23.62
C ALA A 361 8.71 0.79 -22.95
N LEU A 362 7.87 0.37 -22.01
CA LEU A 362 7.90 -0.97 -21.40
C LEU A 362 7.11 -2.02 -22.21
N ILE A 363 6.37 -1.62 -23.25
CA ILE A 363 5.54 -2.52 -24.03
C ILE A 363 6.16 -2.71 -25.42
N ASP A 364 6.60 -3.92 -25.67
CA ASP A 364 7.14 -4.36 -26.96
C ASP A 364 6.07 -5.16 -27.73
N GLY A 365 5.49 -4.54 -28.78
CA GLY A 365 4.47 -5.17 -29.61
C GLY A 365 5.07 -6.12 -30.64
N LYS A 366 4.53 -7.34 -30.72
CA LYS A 366 5.00 -8.39 -31.66
C LYS A 366 3.81 -9.09 -32.35
N VAL A 367 4.05 -9.58 -33.55
CA VAL A 367 3.13 -10.46 -34.27
C VAL A 367 3.71 -11.87 -34.28
N GLY A 368 2.93 -12.86 -33.83
CA GLY A 368 3.33 -14.25 -33.76
C GLY A 368 3.67 -14.78 -32.36
N LEU A 369 3.21 -16.00 -32.06
CA LEU A 369 3.33 -16.59 -30.70
C LEU A 369 4.78 -17.00 -30.34
N GLU A 370 5.68 -17.15 -31.29
CA GLU A 370 7.10 -17.49 -31.07
C GLU A 370 7.83 -16.44 -30.20
N HIS A 371 7.30 -15.24 -30.09
CA HIS A 371 7.85 -14.16 -29.25
C HIS A 371 7.62 -14.34 -27.74
N VAL A 372 6.91 -15.41 -27.29
CA VAL A 372 6.78 -15.74 -25.86
C VAL A 372 8.04 -16.38 -25.25
N LYS A 373 9.01 -16.77 -26.06
CA LYS A 373 10.17 -17.58 -25.67
C LYS A 373 11.00 -17.07 -24.50
N ASP A 374 11.02 -15.75 -24.29
CA ASP A 374 11.80 -15.10 -23.21
C ASP A 374 10.95 -14.75 -21.97
N ALA A 375 9.64 -15.01 -22.00
CA ALA A 375 8.74 -14.64 -20.92
C ALA A 375 8.80 -15.64 -19.74
N ASP A 376 8.76 -15.10 -18.50
CA ASP A 376 8.67 -15.89 -17.27
C ASP A 376 7.21 -16.23 -16.94
N LEU A 377 6.30 -15.39 -17.40
CA LEU A 377 4.84 -15.53 -17.28
C LEU A 377 4.21 -15.17 -18.61
N VAL A 378 3.35 -16.05 -19.10
CA VAL A 378 2.53 -15.81 -20.30
C VAL A 378 1.07 -15.73 -19.87
N ILE A 379 0.36 -14.66 -20.25
CA ILE A 379 -1.08 -14.50 -19.98
C ILE A 379 -1.82 -14.46 -21.32
N GLU A 380 -2.65 -15.46 -21.55
CA GLU A 380 -3.52 -15.54 -22.72
C GLU A 380 -4.83 -14.79 -22.46
N ALA A 381 -5.18 -13.85 -23.34
CA ALA A 381 -6.38 -13.03 -23.32
C ALA A 381 -7.04 -12.93 -24.73
N VAL A 382 -7.10 -14.07 -25.44
CA VAL A 382 -7.74 -14.20 -26.76
C VAL A 382 -9.23 -14.53 -26.64
N PHE A 383 -9.90 -14.85 -27.77
CA PHE A 383 -11.32 -15.18 -27.80
C PHE A 383 -11.71 -16.31 -26.82
N GLU A 384 -12.87 -16.14 -26.18
CA GLU A 384 -13.39 -17.01 -25.10
C GLU A 384 -14.03 -18.28 -25.68
N THR A 385 -13.25 -19.09 -26.42
CA THR A 385 -13.68 -20.39 -26.91
C THR A 385 -12.65 -21.47 -26.57
N MET A 386 -13.11 -22.64 -26.13
CA MET A 386 -12.23 -23.73 -25.72
C MET A 386 -11.27 -24.17 -26.85
N ALA A 387 -11.76 -24.24 -28.09
CA ALA A 387 -10.96 -24.67 -29.23
C ALA A 387 -9.75 -23.73 -29.47
N VAL A 388 -10.00 -22.40 -29.44
CA VAL A 388 -8.92 -21.41 -29.63
C VAL A 388 -7.91 -21.47 -28.49
N LYS A 389 -8.39 -21.58 -27.24
CA LYS A 389 -7.48 -21.64 -26.07
C LYS A 389 -6.63 -22.92 -26.09
N LYS A 390 -7.19 -24.05 -26.44
CA LYS A 390 -6.45 -25.31 -26.64
C LYS A 390 -5.37 -25.17 -27.71
N GLU A 391 -5.71 -24.62 -28.87
CA GLU A 391 -4.73 -24.37 -29.94
C GLU A 391 -3.59 -23.46 -29.45
N VAL A 392 -3.93 -22.35 -28.76
CA VAL A 392 -2.92 -21.43 -28.25
C VAL A 392 -2.02 -22.12 -27.21
N PHE A 393 -2.59 -22.86 -26.25
CA PHE A 393 -1.81 -23.56 -25.22
C PHE A 393 -0.92 -24.67 -25.78
N GLY A 394 -1.38 -25.40 -26.79
CA GLY A 394 -0.55 -26.35 -27.51
C GLY A 394 0.66 -25.72 -28.20
N LYS A 395 0.50 -24.49 -28.76
CA LYS A 395 1.62 -23.69 -29.28
C LYS A 395 2.52 -23.13 -28.20
N LEU A 396 1.93 -22.67 -27.06
CA LEU A 396 2.70 -22.16 -25.91
C LEU A 396 3.59 -23.26 -25.30
N ASP A 397 3.14 -24.51 -25.32
CA ASP A 397 3.95 -25.63 -24.85
C ASP A 397 5.25 -25.79 -25.64
N GLN A 398 5.22 -25.44 -26.95
CA GLN A 398 6.38 -25.50 -27.85
C GLN A 398 7.29 -24.26 -27.75
N TYR A 399 6.70 -23.05 -27.62
CA TYR A 399 7.45 -21.80 -27.73
C TYR A 399 7.90 -21.20 -26.39
N ALA A 400 7.11 -21.39 -25.32
CA ALA A 400 7.45 -20.80 -24.04
C ALA A 400 8.59 -21.58 -23.38
N LYS A 401 9.53 -20.85 -22.75
CA LYS A 401 10.69 -21.46 -22.11
C LYS A 401 10.29 -22.41 -20.95
N PRO A 402 11.12 -23.42 -20.64
CA PRO A 402 10.91 -24.25 -19.45
C PRO A 402 10.77 -23.42 -18.19
N GLY A 403 9.82 -23.77 -17.32
CA GLY A 403 9.57 -23.07 -16.08
C GLY A 403 8.78 -21.77 -16.19
N ALA A 404 8.38 -21.34 -17.39
CA ALA A 404 7.44 -20.23 -17.53
C ALA A 404 6.05 -20.64 -17.04
N VAL A 405 5.39 -19.75 -16.27
CA VAL A 405 3.99 -19.93 -15.87
C VAL A 405 3.10 -19.56 -17.05
N LEU A 406 2.14 -20.43 -17.37
CA LEU A 406 1.17 -20.23 -18.46
C LEU A 406 -0.21 -19.97 -17.85
N ALA A 407 -0.75 -18.77 -18.05
CA ALA A 407 -2.02 -18.37 -17.48
C ALA A 407 -3.07 -18.07 -18.53
N SER A 408 -4.32 -18.51 -18.32
CA SER A 408 -5.46 -18.08 -19.13
C SER A 408 -6.29 -17.03 -18.39
N ASN A 409 -6.67 -15.97 -19.09
CA ASN A 409 -7.63 -14.97 -18.58
C ASN A 409 -9.08 -15.35 -18.95
N THR A 410 -9.40 -16.63 -19.00
CA THR A 410 -10.79 -17.08 -19.22
C THR A 410 -11.70 -16.69 -18.07
N SER A 411 -12.98 -16.41 -18.38
CA SER A 411 -14.01 -16.08 -17.38
C SER A 411 -14.85 -17.29 -16.95
N TYR A 412 -14.89 -18.36 -17.76
CA TYR A 412 -15.80 -19.50 -17.59
C TYR A 412 -15.19 -20.85 -17.94
N LEU A 413 -14.18 -20.89 -18.82
CA LEU A 413 -13.70 -22.15 -19.37
C LEU A 413 -12.89 -22.94 -18.34
N ASN A 414 -12.96 -24.26 -18.46
CA ASN A 414 -12.28 -25.19 -17.56
C ASN A 414 -10.75 -25.14 -17.78
N ILE A 415 -10.02 -24.69 -16.76
CA ILE A 415 -8.56 -24.58 -16.79
C ILE A 415 -7.89 -25.95 -16.87
N ASP A 416 -8.47 -27.01 -16.28
CA ASP A 416 -7.90 -28.37 -16.36
C ASP A 416 -7.91 -28.86 -17.80
N ALA A 417 -8.98 -28.58 -18.56
CA ALA A 417 -9.09 -28.94 -19.97
C ALA A 417 -8.11 -28.16 -20.86
N ILE A 418 -7.76 -26.92 -20.48
CA ILE A 418 -6.73 -26.11 -21.15
C ILE A 418 -5.34 -26.65 -20.81
N ALA A 419 -5.09 -26.94 -19.52
CA ALA A 419 -3.82 -27.49 -19.05
C ALA A 419 -3.45 -28.84 -19.67
N ALA A 420 -4.46 -29.67 -19.96
CA ALA A 420 -4.30 -30.97 -20.57
C ALA A 420 -3.72 -30.93 -22.01
N GLU A 421 -3.77 -29.77 -22.67
CA GLU A 421 -3.17 -29.57 -24.00
C GLU A 421 -1.65 -29.35 -23.94
N THR A 422 -1.06 -29.25 -22.74
CA THR A 422 0.38 -29.03 -22.57
C THR A 422 1.07 -30.25 -21.95
N SER A 423 2.36 -30.44 -22.24
CA SER A 423 3.19 -31.45 -21.59
C SER A 423 3.54 -31.11 -20.13
N ARG A 424 3.23 -29.90 -19.69
CA ARG A 424 3.54 -29.33 -18.36
C ARG A 424 2.32 -28.70 -17.67
N PRO A 425 1.27 -29.46 -17.42
CA PRO A 425 0.06 -28.94 -16.78
C PRO A 425 0.28 -28.36 -15.38
N GLN A 426 1.39 -28.71 -14.71
CA GLN A 426 1.80 -28.13 -13.43
C GLN A 426 2.19 -26.65 -13.53
N ASP A 427 2.52 -26.13 -14.70
CA ASP A 427 2.86 -24.73 -14.95
C ASP A 427 1.64 -23.91 -15.39
N VAL A 428 0.47 -24.53 -15.53
CA VAL A 428 -0.77 -23.91 -16.03
C VAL A 428 -1.71 -23.55 -14.89
N LEU A 429 -2.31 -22.35 -14.99
CA LEU A 429 -3.33 -21.85 -14.07
C LEU A 429 -4.22 -20.79 -14.75
N GLY A 430 -5.29 -20.34 -14.09
CA GLY A 430 -6.04 -19.17 -14.52
C GLY A 430 -5.59 -17.89 -13.82
N MET A 431 -5.52 -16.79 -14.56
CA MET A 431 -5.45 -15.43 -14.01
C MET A 431 -6.59 -14.61 -14.58
N HIS A 432 -7.75 -14.69 -13.94
CA HIS A 432 -8.97 -14.01 -14.38
C HIS A 432 -9.01 -12.59 -13.85
N PHE A 433 -8.84 -11.64 -14.77
CA PHE A 433 -8.97 -10.20 -14.52
C PHE A 433 -10.38 -9.73 -14.86
N PHE A 434 -10.83 -8.67 -14.20
CA PHE A 434 -12.13 -8.06 -14.45
C PHE A 434 -12.00 -6.78 -15.29
N SER A 435 -12.97 -6.54 -16.16
CA SER A 435 -12.97 -5.39 -17.08
C SER A 435 -13.43 -4.09 -16.41
N PRO A 436 -12.71 -2.96 -16.62
CA PRO A 436 -11.43 -2.79 -17.30
C PRO A 436 -10.25 -3.27 -16.44
N ALA A 437 -9.37 -4.12 -16.99
CA ALA A 437 -8.34 -4.79 -16.21
C ALA A 437 -7.32 -3.84 -15.58
N ASN A 438 -7.06 -2.68 -16.14
CA ASN A 438 -6.18 -1.65 -15.57
C ASN A 438 -6.81 -0.89 -14.38
N VAL A 439 -8.11 -1.04 -14.14
CA VAL A 439 -8.87 -0.33 -13.09
C VAL A 439 -9.35 -1.28 -11.99
N MET A 440 -9.99 -2.39 -12.38
CA MET A 440 -10.56 -3.36 -11.46
C MET A 440 -9.48 -4.05 -10.65
N LYS A 441 -9.67 -4.13 -9.32
CA LYS A 441 -8.64 -4.65 -8.40
C LYS A 441 -8.61 -6.17 -8.30
N LEU A 442 -9.75 -6.85 -8.38
CA LEU A 442 -9.83 -8.30 -8.21
C LEU A 442 -9.08 -9.02 -9.33
N CYS A 443 -8.31 -10.05 -8.97
CA CYS A 443 -7.72 -11.02 -9.86
C CYS A 443 -7.91 -12.42 -9.25
N GLU A 444 -8.75 -13.24 -9.85
CA GLU A 444 -8.93 -14.63 -9.42
C GLU A 444 -7.79 -15.48 -9.97
N ILE A 445 -7.06 -16.13 -9.06
CA ILE A 445 -6.01 -17.10 -9.41
C ILE A 445 -6.66 -18.47 -9.38
N VAL A 446 -6.99 -19.00 -10.56
CA VAL A 446 -7.73 -20.26 -10.69
C VAL A 446 -6.76 -21.42 -10.64
N ARG A 447 -6.81 -22.19 -9.57
CA ARG A 447 -5.98 -23.37 -9.35
C ARG A 447 -6.58 -24.55 -10.11
N ALA A 448 -5.89 -25.05 -11.12
CA ALA A 448 -6.17 -26.32 -11.78
C ALA A 448 -5.67 -27.48 -10.92
N GLU A 449 -6.17 -28.69 -11.16
CA GLU A 449 -5.86 -29.89 -10.38
C GLU A 449 -4.36 -30.17 -10.27
N LYS A 450 -3.62 -29.98 -11.36
CA LYS A 450 -2.18 -30.24 -11.44
C LYS A 450 -1.30 -29.02 -11.21
N THR A 451 -1.85 -27.83 -10.97
CA THR A 451 -1.08 -26.60 -10.78
C THR A 451 -0.10 -26.72 -9.61
N ALA A 452 1.19 -26.50 -9.87
CA ALA A 452 2.23 -26.60 -8.86
C ALA A 452 2.16 -25.46 -7.82
N PRO A 453 2.55 -25.73 -6.56
CA PRO A 453 2.54 -24.73 -5.50
C PRO A 453 3.33 -23.46 -5.81
N ASP A 454 4.50 -23.60 -6.43
CA ASP A 454 5.36 -22.46 -6.80
C ASP A 454 4.76 -21.60 -7.92
N ALA A 455 4.03 -22.19 -8.86
CA ALA A 455 3.29 -21.46 -9.88
C ALA A 455 2.15 -20.62 -9.26
N LEU A 456 1.41 -21.17 -8.28
CA LEU A 456 0.39 -20.43 -7.53
C LEU A 456 0.99 -19.27 -6.75
N VAL A 457 2.09 -19.50 -6.01
CA VAL A 457 2.79 -18.45 -5.25
C VAL A 457 3.29 -17.36 -6.19
N THR A 458 3.77 -17.72 -7.40
CA THR A 458 4.18 -16.77 -8.44
C THR A 458 3.02 -15.89 -8.87
N ALA A 459 1.88 -16.50 -9.24
CA ALA A 459 0.70 -15.76 -9.70
C ALA A 459 0.14 -14.82 -8.63
N VAL A 460 0.06 -15.26 -7.36
CA VAL A 460 -0.38 -14.40 -6.23
C VAL A 460 0.59 -13.25 -6.00
N SER A 461 1.91 -13.53 -6.04
CA SER A 461 2.93 -12.49 -5.82
C SER A 461 2.92 -11.44 -6.91
N ILE A 462 2.81 -11.86 -8.17
CA ILE A 462 2.78 -10.95 -9.31
C ILE A 462 1.49 -10.13 -9.34
N ALA A 463 0.34 -10.73 -9.02
CA ALA A 463 -0.93 -10.02 -8.93
C ALA A 463 -0.85 -8.87 -7.90
N ARG A 464 -0.26 -9.11 -6.73
CA ARG A 464 0.02 -8.07 -5.72
C ARG A 464 0.97 -6.99 -6.25
N LYS A 465 2.05 -7.39 -6.95
CA LYS A 465 3.04 -6.46 -7.51
C LYS A 465 2.42 -5.48 -8.52
N ILE A 466 1.42 -5.95 -9.29
CA ILE A 466 0.65 -5.11 -10.23
C ILE A 466 -0.60 -4.47 -9.59
N ALA A 467 -0.62 -4.31 -8.27
CA ALA A 467 -1.67 -3.68 -7.48
C ALA A 467 -3.06 -4.33 -7.62
N LYS A 468 -3.12 -5.64 -7.81
CA LYS A 468 -4.35 -6.42 -7.73
C LYS A 468 -4.54 -7.06 -6.36
N VAL A 469 -5.79 -7.37 -6.04
CA VAL A 469 -6.20 -8.19 -4.90
C VAL A 469 -6.39 -9.61 -5.41
N PRO A 470 -5.42 -10.52 -5.19
CA PRO A 470 -5.55 -11.90 -5.62
C PRO A 470 -6.49 -12.67 -4.72
N ALA A 471 -7.33 -13.50 -5.31
CA ALA A 471 -8.12 -14.51 -4.61
C ALA A 471 -7.86 -15.87 -5.27
N VAL A 472 -7.37 -16.86 -4.50
CA VAL A 472 -7.12 -18.19 -5.02
C VAL A 472 -8.43 -18.99 -4.99
N VAL A 473 -8.85 -19.48 -6.16
CA VAL A 473 -10.14 -20.17 -6.36
C VAL A 473 -9.93 -21.48 -7.12
N GLY A 474 -10.89 -22.40 -7.00
CA GLY A 474 -10.90 -23.64 -7.76
C GLY A 474 -11.57 -23.49 -9.13
N VAL A 475 -11.41 -24.52 -9.98
CA VAL A 475 -12.08 -24.60 -11.27
C VAL A 475 -13.57 -24.86 -11.07
N CYS A 476 -14.42 -23.94 -11.50
CA CYS A 476 -15.87 -24.07 -11.59
C CYS A 476 -16.44 -23.05 -12.57
N ASP A 477 -17.68 -23.24 -13.00
CA ASP A 477 -18.35 -22.31 -13.92
C ASP A 477 -18.48 -20.89 -13.31
N GLY A 478 -17.90 -19.89 -14.01
CA GLY A 478 -17.89 -18.49 -13.58
C GLY A 478 -17.02 -18.21 -12.34
N PHE A 479 -16.20 -19.15 -11.93
CA PHE A 479 -15.34 -19.11 -10.74
C PHE A 479 -16.10 -18.61 -9.50
N VAL A 480 -15.66 -17.57 -8.81
CA VAL A 480 -16.37 -17.00 -7.66
C VAL A 480 -17.09 -15.72 -8.04
N GLY A 481 -16.41 -14.76 -8.66
CA GLY A 481 -16.97 -13.44 -8.96
C GLY A 481 -18.15 -13.48 -9.93
N ASN A 482 -17.97 -14.13 -11.08
CA ASN A 482 -19.04 -14.26 -12.08
C ASN A 482 -20.18 -15.16 -11.61
N ARG A 483 -19.88 -16.22 -10.87
CA ARG A 483 -20.90 -17.11 -10.28
C ARG A 483 -21.81 -16.35 -9.32
N MET A 484 -21.24 -15.53 -8.43
CA MET A 484 -22.02 -14.67 -7.53
C MET A 484 -22.83 -13.62 -8.30
N LEU A 485 -22.23 -12.98 -9.31
CA LEU A 485 -22.90 -12.01 -10.16
C LEU A 485 -24.09 -12.59 -10.90
N ALA A 486 -23.92 -13.79 -11.50
CA ALA A 486 -25.01 -14.50 -12.20
C ALA A 486 -26.17 -14.84 -11.25
N GLN A 487 -25.86 -15.30 -10.04
CA GLN A 487 -26.90 -15.59 -9.03
C GLN A 487 -27.63 -14.32 -8.59
N ARG A 488 -26.90 -13.22 -8.36
CA ARG A 488 -27.52 -11.91 -8.07
C ARG A 488 -28.44 -11.44 -9.21
N GLY A 489 -28.00 -11.59 -10.47
CA GLY A 489 -28.81 -11.26 -11.65
C GLY A 489 -30.12 -12.02 -11.67
N LYS A 490 -30.07 -13.35 -11.49
CA LYS A 490 -31.26 -14.20 -11.43
C LYS A 490 -32.25 -13.78 -10.33
N GLN A 491 -31.74 -13.40 -9.15
CA GLN A 491 -32.61 -12.92 -8.06
C GLN A 491 -33.25 -11.56 -8.39
N ALA A 492 -32.50 -10.64 -9.02
CA ALA A 492 -33.04 -9.36 -9.44
C ALA A 492 -34.14 -9.53 -10.51
N GLU A 493 -33.92 -10.39 -11.52
CA GLU A 493 -34.92 -10.73 -12.51
C GLU A 493 -36.18 -11.33 -11.87
N LYS A 494 -36.02 -12.25 -10.91
CA LYS A 494 -37.14 -12.85 -10.18
C LYS A 494 -37.97 -11.80 -9.45
N LEU A 495 -37.34 -10.82 -8.78
CA LEU A 495 -38.02 -9.72 -8.12
C LEU A 495 -38.87 -8.89 -9.11
N LEU A 496 -38.33 -8.62 -10.33
CA LEU A 496 -39.09 -7.94 -11.37
C LEU A 496 -40.32 -8.76 -11.82
N PHE A 497 -40.18 -10.07 -12.00
CA PHE A 497 -41.29 -10.96 -12.30
C PHE A 497 -42.37 -11.00 -11.20
N GLU A 498 -41.95 -10.83 -9.94
CA GLU A 498 -42.84 -10.77 -8.77
C GLU A 498 -43.48 -9.39 -8.58
N GLY A 499 -43.19 -8.42 -9.47
CA GLY A 499 -43.84 -7.09 -9.51
C GLY A 499 -43.02 -5.97 -8.84
N ALA A 500 -41.73 -6.20 -8.46
CA ALA A 500 -40.89 -5.12 -8.02
C ALA A 500 -40.59 -4.14 -9.17
N LEU A 501 -40.55 -2.84 -8.87
CA LEU A 501 -40.19 -1.83 -9.86
C LEU A 501 -38.64 -1.79 -10.04
N PRO A 502 -38.16 -1.40 -11.26
CA PRO A 502 -36.72 -1.32 -11.54
C PRO A 502 -35.94 -0.28 -10.72
N GLN A 503 -36.63 0.72 -10.12
CA GLN A 503 -36.00 1.77 -9.31
C GLN A 503 -35.75 1.36 -7.87
#